data_1c7a790cd7e3fdfc04346e8b0f05a601
#
_entry.id   1c7a790cd7e3fdfc04346e8b0f05a601
#
_cell.length_a   1.000
_cell.length_b   1.000
_cell.length_c   1.000
_cell.angle_alpha   90.00
_cell.angle_beta   90.00
_cell.angle_gamma   90.00
#
_symmetry.space_group_name_H-M   'P 1'
#
loop_
_entity.id
_entity.type
_entity.pdbx_description
1 polymer ?
#
loop_
_entity_poly.entity_id
_entity_poly.type
_entity_poly.pdbx_seq_one_letter_code
_entity_poly.pdbx_strand_id
1 'polypeptide(L)'
;MAFRQPYRIFVATPVHSDVSIHYFKACLEFQKECFVRKIQVMFQVMKSSLVTQGRQLCVSGFMESDCTYMLFIDSDISFNYKMIEKMINYNKDICLVPYPIKGVDHDKVKSRILAGETLDPRLLGNQYTMSVPDPANVKVENGFIEVERGPAGCMLIKKEVIHKLIKEYPEFTIKQHTLIDGKLVTRNHMYNFFDTYWNKDDKTYTGEDFYFCKLCKHVGIKMYALVDEYISHHGEYSYTGRLLDEFKKTDSSTQIDGKTINSDIDPNSSDIAKS
;
A
#
# COMPACT_ATOMS: atom_id res chain seq x y z
N MET A 1 -0.22 31.40 5.28
CA MET A 1 0.25 29.99 5.37
C MET A 1 -0.35 29.39 6.64
N ALA A 2 -1.26 28.43 6.53
CA ALA A 2 -1.77 27.75 7.71
C ALA A 2 -0.63 26.92 8.32
N PHE A 3 -0.37 27.12 9.60
CA PHE A 3 0.57 26.28 10.36
C PHE A 3 0.06 24.85 10.31
N ARG A 4 0.65 24.00 9.44
CA ARG A 4 0.42 22.55 9.52
C ARG A 4 0.93 22.09 10.87
N GLN A 5 0.06 21.42 11.65
CA GLN A 5 0.49 20.71 12.86
C GLN A 5 1.66 19.78 12.50
N PRO A 6 2.73 19.74 13.34
CA PRO A 6 3.85 18.86 13.09
C PRO A 6 3.34 17.41 13.00
N TYR A 7 3.58 16.77 11.88
CA TYR A 7 3.24 15.35 11.69
C TYR A 7 4.40 14.46 12.13
N ARG A 8 4.08 13.27 12.60
CA ARG A 8 5.02 12.22 13.01
C ARG A 8 4.70 10.94 12.26
N ILE A 9 5.73 10.27 11.78
CA ILE A 9 5.59 9.12 10.88
C ILE A 9 6.03 7.85 11.61
N PHE A 10 5.17 6.85 11.60
CA PHE A 10 5.45 5.49 12.05
C PHE A 10 5.68 4.61 10.82
N VAL A 11 6.94 4.26 10.54
CA VAL A 11 7.28 3.33 9.47
C VAL A 11 7.11 1.91 9.98
N ALA A 12 6.16 1.19 9.40
CA ALA A 12 5.72 -0.14 9.81
C ALA A 12 6.14 -1.17 8.75
N THR A 13 7.00 -2.11 9.13
CA THR A 13 7.50 -3.13 8.20
C THR A 13 7.25 -4.53 8.72
N PRO A 14 6.24 -5.24 8.18
CA PRO A 14 6.09 -6.67 8.42
C PRO A 14 7.21 -7.43 7.70
N VAL A 15 7.85 -8.40 8.39
CA VAL A 15 8.97 -9.18 7.86
C VAL A 15 8.75 -10.65 8.14
N HIS A 16 8.96 -11.49 7.13
CA HIS A 16 8.94 -12.95 7.32
C HIS A 16 10.31 -13.46 7.82
N SER A 17 11.38 -13.17 7.10
CA SER A 17 12.75 -13.64 7.40
C SER A 17 13.75 -12.49 7.45
N ASP A 18 13.90 -11.79 6.34
CA ASP A 18 14.99 -10.84 6.10
C ASP A 18 14.48 -9.53 5.53
N VAL A 19 15.31 -8.51 5.60
CA VAL A 19 15.08 -7.22 4.94
C VAL A 19 16.04 -7.08 3.76
N SER A 20 15.56 -6.56 2.63
CA SER A 20 16.40 -6.24 1.48
C SER A 20 17.39 -5.14 1.84
N ILE A 21 18.63 -5.25 1.33
CA ILE A 21 19.62 -4.17 1.45
C ILE A 21 19.11 -2.85 0.82
N HIS A 22 18.28 -2.93 -0.20
CA HIS A 22 17.68 -1.77 -0.86
C HIS A 22 16.65 -1.08 0.03
N TYR A 23 15.81 -1.86 0.73
CA TYR A 23 14.91 -1.34 1.76
C TYR A 23 15.70 -0.67 2.89
N PHE A 24 16.75 -1.35 3.41
CA PHE A 24 17.55 -0.80 4.50
C PHE A 24 18.20 0.54 4.13
N LYS A 25 18.79 0.63 2.93
CA LYS A 25 19.36 1.91 2.42
C LYS A 25 18.30 2.99 2.31
N ALA A 26 17.11 2.67 1.78
CA ALA A 26 16.00 3.61 1.65
C ALA A 26 15.56 4.13 3.03
N CYS A 27 15.50 3.27 4.06
CA CYS A 27 15.20 3.69 5.44
C CYS A 27 16.24 4.65 6.01
N LEU A 28 17.53 4.39 5.80
CA LEU A 28 18.61 5.29 6.28
C LEU A 28 18.56 6.66 5.59
N GLU A 29 18.34 6.68 4.28
CA GLU A 29 18.18 7.94 3.53
C GLU A 29 16.92 8.69 3.97
N PHE A 30 15.80 7.98 4.15
CA PHE A 30 14.56 8.56 4.65
C PHE A 30 14.74 9.16 6.06
N GLN A 31 15.40 8.44 6.96
CA GLN A 31 15.70 8.91 8.31
C GLN A 31 16.55 10.19 8.27
N LYS A 32 17.59 10.23 7.42
CA LYS A 32 18.44 11.41 7.22
C LYS A 32 17.62 12.61 6.75
N GLU A 33 16.76 12.43 5.75
CA GLU A 33 15.89 13.48 5.22
C GLU A 33 14.90 14.00 6.29
N CYS A 34 14.30 13.09 7.08
CA CYS A 34 13.44 13.46 8.19
C CYS A 34 14.19 14.25 9.26
N PHE A 35 15.42 13.86 9.60
CA PHE A 35 16.26 14.56 10.58
C PHE A 35 16.58 15.98 10.12
N VAL A 36 17.01 16.17 8.88
CA VAL A 36 17.30 17.50 8.30
C VAL A 36 16.07 18.41 8.35
N ARG A 37 14.88 17.85 8.14
CA ARG A 37 13.60 18.59 8.14
C ARG A 37 12.92 18.66 9.49
N LYS A 38 13.54 18.14 10.55
CA LYS A 38 12.99 18.08 11.91
C LYS A 38 11.65 17.33 11.99
N ILE A 39 11.47 16.31 11.15
CA ILE A 39 10.30 15.42 11.15
C ILE A 39 10.63 14.23 12.05
N GLN A 40 9.75 13.96 13.01
CA GLN A 40 9.89 12.78 13.86
C GLN A 40 9.48 11.52 13.09
N VAL A 41 10.35 10.52 13.10
CA VAL A 41 10.10 9.22 12.50
C VAL A 41 10.44 8.11 13.48
N MET A 42 9.56 7.11 13.55
CA MET A 42 9.76 5.88 14.32
C MET A 42 9.71 4.70 13.35
N PHE A 43 10.64 3.76 13.46
CA PHE A 43 10.66 2.54 12.67
C PHE A 43 10.28 1.35 13.54
N GLN A 44 9.36 0.53 13.07
CA GLN A 44 9.04 -0.75 13.65
C GLN A 44 9.14 -1.84 12.58
N VAL A 45 10.09 -2.75 12.75
CA VAL A 45 10.24 -3.96 11.94
C VAL A 45 9.66 -5.11 12.75
N MET A 46 8.63 -5.76 12.23
CA MET A 46 7.87 -6.78 12.95
C MET A 46 7.99 -8.13 12.27
N LYS A 47 8.77 -9.03 12.87
CA LYS A 47 8.92 -10.41 12.36
C LYS A 47 7.68 -11.22 12.69
N SER A 48 7.08 -11.82 11.65
CA SER A 48 5.95 -12.75 11.79
C SER A 48 5.98 -13.78 10.64
N SER A 49 5.58 -14.99 10.94
CA SER A 49 5.41 -16.05 9.91
C SER A 49 4.18 -15.82 9.03
N LEU A 50 3.22 -15.01 9.50
CA LEU A 50 2.02 -14.63 8.76
C LEU A 50 2.04 -13.13 8.53
N VAL A 51 1.93 -12.70 7.27
CA VAL A 51 1.88 -11.27 6.90
C VAL A 51 0.69 -10.58 7.55
N THR A 52 -0.47 -11.23 7.61
CA THR A 52 -1.68 -10.74 8.29
C THR A 52 -1.38 -10.35 9.74
N GLN A 53 -0.80 -11.26 10.51
CA GLN A 53 -0.41 -11.01 11.89
C GLN A 53 0.66 -9.91 12.00
N GLY A 54 1.64 -9.90 11.11
CA GLY A 54 2.68 -8.86 11.06
C GLY A 54 2.09 -7.47 10.89
N ARG A 55 1.13 -7.29 9.97
CA ARG A 55 0.42 -6.01 9.77
C ARG A 55 -0.43 -5.61 10.98
N GLN A 56 -1.12 -6.56 11.62
CA GLN A 56 -1.91 -6.32 12.83
C GLN A 56 -1.03 -5.85 14.00
N LEU A 57 0.15 -6.46 14.18
CA LEU A 57 1.13 -6.04 15.18
C LEU A 57 1.70 -4.64 14.89
N CYS A 58 1.92 -4.31 13.62
CA CYS A 58 2.31 -2.96 13.20
C CYS A 58 1.22 -1.92 13.53
N VAL A 59 -0.06 -2.23 13.26
CA VAL A 59 -1.19 -1.37 13.63
C VAL A 59 -1.24 -1.16 15.14
N SER A 60 -1.08 -2.23 15.94
CA SER A 60 -1.03 -2.13 17.41
C SER A 60 0.08 -1.18 17.88
N GLY A 61 1.30 -1.35 17.38
CA GLY A 61 2.43 -0.46 17.71
C GLY A 61 2.18 1.00 17.31
N PHE A 62 1.59 1.22 16.13
CA PHE A 62 1.21 2.56 15.68
C PHE A 62 0.18 3.22 16.61
N MET A 63 -0.84 2.47 17.02
CA MET A 63 -1.89 3.00 17.91
C MET A 63 -1.35 3.32 19.32
N GLU A 64 -0.35 2.57 19.80
CA GLU A 64 0.36 2.84 21.06
C GLU A 64 1.33 4.03 20.96
N SER A 65 1.75 4.43 19.75
CA SER A 65 2.65 5.56 19.52
C SER A 65 1.90 6.90 19.49
N ASP A 66 2.65 7.99 19.51
CA ASP A 66 2.12 9.36 19.32
C ASP A 66 2.20 9.83 17.84
N CYS A 67 2.55 8.92 16.92
CA CYS A 67 2.62 9.20 15.48
C CYS A 67 1.24 9.48 14.89
N THR A 68 1.18 10.39 13.91
CA THR A 68 -0.05 10.81 13.23
C THR A 68 -0.29 10.07 11.92
N TYR A 69 0.78 9.56 11.31
CA TYR A 69 0.74 8.74 10.10
C TYR A 69 1.43 7.42 10.32
N MET A 70 0.83 6.34 9.83
CA MET A 70 1.48 5.05 9.64
C MET A 70 1.85 4.92 8.17
N LEU A 71 3.09 4.54 7.90
CA LEU A 71 3.62 4.24 6.59
C LEU A 71 4.01 2.76 6.55
N PHE A 72 3.17 1.92 5.96
CA PHE A 72 3.60 0.58 5.61
C PHE A 72 4.62 0.62 4.49
N ILE A 73 5.76 -0.05 4.71
CA ILE A 73 6.76 -0.36 3.69
C ILE A 73 7.13 -1.82 3.85
N ASP A 74 6.90 -2.63 2.81
CA ASP A 74 7.32 -4.03 2.83
C ASP A 74 8.86 -4.13 2.76
N SER A 75 9.41 -5.18 3.36
CA SER A 75 10.86 -5.35 3.60
C SER A 75 11.72 -5.47 2.33
N ASP A 76 11.09 -5.49 1.16
CA ASP A 76 11.68 -5.62 -0.16
C ASP A 76 11.29 -4.48 -1.13
N ILE A 77 10.72 -3.41 -0.60
CA ILE A 77 10.41 -2.18 -1.34
C ILE A 77 11.47 -1.12 -1.06
N SER A 78 12.01 -0.47 -2.10
CA SER A 78 12.77 0.76 -1.94
C SER A 78 11.93 1.98 -2.28
N PHE A 79 12.02 2.98 -1.45
CA PHE A 79 11.24 4.21 -1.50
C PHE A 79 12.13 5.44 -1.24
N ASN A 80 11.60 6.63 -1.41
CA ASN A 80 12.34 7.87 -1.15
C ASN A 80 11.47 8.91 -0.41
N TYR A 81 12.13 9.89 0.19
CA TYR A 81 11.46 10.94 0.96
C TYR A 81 10.47 11.75 0.11
N LYS A 82 10.83 12.11 -1.13
CA LYS A 82 10.00 12.94 -2.03
C LYS A 82 8.63 12.30 -2.30
N MET A 83 8.62 10.98 -2.50
CA MET A 83 7.39 10.19 -2.67
C MET A 83 6.48 10.31 -1.43
N ILE A 84 7.05 10.13 -0.23
CA ILE A 84 6.29 10.22 1.02
C ILE A 84 5.82 11.66 1.28
N GLU A 85 6.66 12.64 1.00
CA GLU A 85 6.30 14.07 1.10
C GLU A 85 5.12 14.42 0.18
N LYS A 86 5.10 13.93 -1.07
CA LYS A 86 3.95 14.10 -1.99
C LYS A 86 2.66 13.52 -1.38
N MET A 87 2.70 12.30 -0.83
CA MET A 87 1.54 11.68 -0.20
C MET A 87 1.02 12.48 1.01
N ILE A 88 1.93 12.94 1.89
CA ILE A 88 1.57 13.79 3.03
C ILE A 88 0.97 15.13 2.57
N ASN A 89 1.55 15.73 1.53
CA ASN A 89 1.08 17.01 0.98
C ASN A 89 -0.27 16.89 0.28
N TYR A 90 -0.55 15.76 -0.34
CA TYR A 90 -1.88 15.46 -0.92
C TYR A 90 -2.97 15.38 0.15
N ASN A 91 -2.61 15.06 1.39
CA ASN A 91 -3.43 15.16 2.60
C ASN A 91 -4.75 14.36 2.56
N LYS A 92 -4.76 13.23 1.90
CA LYS A 92 -5.90 12.29 1.93
C LYS A 92 -5.74 11.28 3.07
N ASP A 93 -6.81 10.58 3.38
CA ASP A 93 -6.86 9.63 4.51
C ASP A 93 -5.93 8.43 4.28
N ILE A 94 -5.92 7.91 3.05
CA ILE A 94 -5.04 6.85 2.60
C ILE A 94 -4.44 7.24 1.25
N CYS A 95 -3.10 7.17 1.17
CA CYS A 95 -2.35 7.22 -0.09
C CYS A 95 -1.47 5.98 -0.20
N LEU A 96 -1.36 5.42 -1.39
CA LEU A 96 -0.48 4.28 -1.66
C LEU A 96 0.35 4.50 -2.92
N VAL A 97 1.43 3.73 -3.09
CA VAL A 97 2.22 3.72 -4.32
C VAL A 97 2.15 2.32 -4.90
N PRO A 98 1.51 2.13 -6.05
CA PRO A 98 1.53 0.85 -6.74
C PRO A 98 2.96 0.52 -7.19
N TYR A 99 3.39 -0.70 -6.95
CA TYR A 99 4.70 -1.21 -7.37
C TYR A 99 4.53 -2.42 -8.26
N PRO A 100 5.49 -2.69 -9.18
CA PRO A 100 5.44 -3.86 -10.05
C PRO A 100 5.44 -5.15 -9.23
N ILE A 101 4.64 -6.14 -9.63
CA ILE A 101 4.78 -7.49 -9.09
C ILE A 101 6.11 -8.11 -9.51
N LYS A 102 6.58 -9.13 -8.79
CA LYS A 102 7.82 -9.86 -9.13
C LYS A 102 7.58 -10.80 -10.30
N GLY A 103 7.47 -10.23 -11.48
CA GLY A 103 7.26 -10.93 -12.74
C GLY A 103 7.33 -9.98 -13.94
N VAL A 104 7.65 -10.51 -15.11
CA VAL A 104 7.70 -9.78 -16.38
C VAL A 104 6.78 -10.45 -17.36
N ASP A 105 5.83 -9.70 -17.91
CA ASP A 105 4.97 -10.15 -19.00
C ASP A 105 5.71 -9.96 -20.34
N HIS A 106 6.31 -11.02 -20.84
CA HIS A 106 7.10 -11.00 -22.09
C HIS A 106 6.23 -10.75 -23.32
N ASP A 107 4.97 -11.18 -23.34
CA ASP A 107 4.06 -10.92 -24.44
C ASP A 107 3.66 -9.44 -24.48
N LYS A 108 3.44 -8.84 -23.31
CA LYS A 108 3.25 -7.40 -23.17
C LYS A 108 4.47 -6.61 -23.65
N VAL A 109 5.69 -7.01 -23.27
CA VAL A 109 6.95 -6.41 -23.77
C VAL A 109 6.97 -6.44 -25.29
N LYS A 110 6.74 -7.61 -25.88
CA LYS A 110 6.76 -7.79 -27.33
C LYS A 110 5.72 -6.93 -28.04
N SER A 111 4.48 -6.91 -27.53
CA SER A 111 3.39 -6.14 -28.14
C SER A 111 3.66 -4.63 -28.09
N ARG A 112 4.20 -4.12 -26.99
CA ARG A 112 4.52 -2.69 -26.80
C ARG A 112 5.69 -2.26 -27.70
N ILE A 113 6.73 -3.10 -27.84
CA ILE A 113 7.83 -2.83 -28.78
C ILE A 113 7.34 -2.81 -30.22
N LEU A 114 6.49 -3.76 -30.62
CA LEU A 114 5.89 -3.77 -31.97
C LEU A 114 4.96 -2.58 -32.22
N ALA A 115 4.36 -2.02 -31.20
CA ALA A 115 3.57 -0.79 -31.25
C ALA A 115 4.44 0.49 -31.30
N GLY A 116 5.78 0.37 -31.30
CA GLY A 116 6.71 1.49 -31.42
C GLY A 116 6.98 2.23 -30.11
N GLU A 117 6.68 1.63 -28.93
CA GLU A 117 7.02 2.25 -27.65
C GLU A 117 8.55 2.26 -27.44
N THR A 118 9.05 3.41 -26.96
CA THR A 118 10.50 3.67 -26.79
C THR A 118 10.97 3.59 -25.36
N LEU A 119 10.10 3.19 -24.42
CA LEU A 119 10.47 2.97 -23.03
C LEU A 119 11.48 1.82 -22.92
N ASP A 120 12.27 1.83 -21.85
CA ASP A 120 13.17 0.73 -21.51
C ASP A 120 12.37 -0.59 -21.47
N PRO A 121 12.78 -1.63 -22.22
CA PRO A 121 12.08 -2.92 -22.25
C PRO A 121 11.83 -3.52 -20.86
N ARG A 122 12.69 -3.21 -19.88
CA ARG A 122 12.53 -3.66 -18.48
C ARG A 122 11.29 -3.07 -17.81
N LEU A 123 10.76 -1.95 -18.30
CA LEU A 123 9.57 -1.28 -17.78
C LEU A 123 8.31 -1.73 -18.51
N LEU A 124 8.44 -2.20 -19.79
CA LEU A 124 7.30 -2.51 -20.66
C LEU A 124 6.49 -3.73 -20.19
N GLY A 125 7.11 -4.66 -19.47
CA GLY A 125 6.48 -5.89 -18.98
C GLY A 125 5.93 -5.83 -17.55
N ASN A 126 5.93 -4.66 -16.94
CA ASN A 126 5.44 -4.51 -15.57
C ASN A 126 3.94 -4.81 -15.47
N GLN A 127 3.57 -5.49 -14.39
CA GLN A 127 2.20 -5.72 -13.98
C GLN A 127 1.99 -5.16 -12.57
N TYR A 128 0.80 -4.64 -12.30
CA TYR A 128 0.45 -4.01 -11.02
C TYR A 128 -0.85 -4.63 -10.48
N THR A 129 -0.93 -4.75 -9.16
CA THR A 129 -2.10 -5.30 -8.47
C THR A 129 -2.89 -4.17 -7.81
N MET A 130 -3.96 -3.74 -8.46
CA MET A 130 -4.86 -2.69 -7.95
C MET A 130 -6.16 -2.68 -8.74
N SER A 131 -7.16 -1.94 -8.27
CA SER A 131 -8.34 -1.60 -9.08
C SER A 131 -8.75 -0.14 -8.88
N VAL A 132 -9.41 0.41 -9.90
CA VAL A 132 -9.95 1.76 -9.92
C VAL A 132 -11.46 1.72 -10.05
N PRO A 133 -12.20 2.75 -9.57
CA PRO A 133 -13.66 2.78 -9.66
C PRO A 133 -14.20 2.73 -11.10
N ASP A 134 -13.53 3.42 -12.02
CA ASP A 134 -13.89 3.47 -13.44
C ASP A 134 -12.63 3.44 -14.31
N PRO A 135 -12.27 2.25 -14.86
CA PRO A 135 -11.09 2.12 -15.72
C PRO A 135 -11.14 2.94 -17.01
N ALA A 136 -12.34 3.28 -17.49
CA ALA A 136 -12.53 4.07 -18.72
C ALA A 136 -12.28 5.58 -18.50
N ASN A 137 -12.40 6.06 -17.26
CA ASN A 137 -12.34 7.49 -16.91
C ASN A 137 -11.35 7.81 -15.80
N VAL A 138 -10.16 7.24 -15.83
CA VAL A 138 -9.13 7.51 -14.84
C VAL A 138 -8.59 8.92 -15.02
N LYS A 139 -8.69 9.74 -13.96
CA LYS A 139 -8.16 11.10 -13.94
C LYS A 139 -6.93 11.15 -13.07
N VAL A 140 -5.82 11.60 -13.64
CA VAL A 140 -4.58 11.89 -12.87
C VAL A 140 -4.62 13.34 -12.39
N GLU A 141 -4.66 13.55 -11.09
CA GLU A 141 -4.65 14.86 -10.47
C GLU A 141 -3.46 14.99 -9.52
N ASN A 142 -2.56 15.93 -9.78
CA ASN A 142 -1.33 16.13 -8.99
C ASN A 142 -0.46 14.86 -8.84
N GLY A 143 -0.48 13.96 -9.83
CA GLY A 143 0.22 12.68 -9.81
C GLY A 143 -0.53 11.55 -9.08
N PHE A 144 -1.79 11.77 -8.69
CA PHE A 144 -2.64 10.78 -8.01
C PHE A 144 -3.85 10.38 -8.84
N ILE A 145 -4.31 9.16 -8.62
CA ILE A 145 -5.61 8.64 -9.10
C ILE A 145 -6.42 8.12 -7.90
N GLU A 146 -7.73 8.16 -7.98
CA GLU A 146 -8.60 7.47 -7.01
C GLU A 146 -8.56 5.96 -7.29
N VAL A 147 -8.47 5.14 -6.23
CA VAL A 147 -8.44 3.68 -6.34
C VAL A 147 -9.46 3.04 -5.41
N GLU A 148 -9.98 1.88 -5.77
CA GLU A 148 -10.85 1.08 -4.89
C GLU A 148 -10.04 0.20 -3.96
N ARG A 149 -8.91 -0.33 -4.44
CA ARG A 149 -7.99 -1.18 -3.70
C ARG A 149 -6.62 -1.13 -4.33
N GLY A 150 -5.60 -1.38 -3.52
CA GLY A 150 -4.21 -1.45 -3.96
C GLY A 150 -3.33 -2.07 -2.89
N PRO A 151 -2.05 -2.31 -3.21
CA PRO A 151 -1.13 -3.02 -2.35
C PRO A 151 -0.76 -2.20 -1.12
N ALA A 152 -0.58 -2.87 0.02
CA ALA A 152 -0.17 -2.24 1.26
C ALA A 152 1.36 -2.10 1.44
N GLY A 153 2.17 -2.63 0.53
CA GLY A 153 3.62 -2.61 0.65
C GLY A 153 4.29 -1.23 0.50
N CYS A 154 3.53 -0.20 0.10
CA CYS A 154 3.88 1.22 0.25
C CYS A 154 2.59 2.01 0.43
N MET A 155 2.11 2.13 1.67
CA MET A 155 0.81 2.74 1.98
C MET A 155 0.91 3.66 3.20
N LEU A 156 0.53 4.92 3.02
CA LEU A 156 0.44 5.94 4.06
C LEU A 156 -1.00 6.05 4.56
N ILE A 157 -1.20 5.91 5.86
CA ILE A 157 -2.51 5.87 6.52
C ILE A 157 -2.53 6.89 7.66
N LYS A 158 -3.53 7.76 7.71
CA LYS A 158 -3.75 8.63 8.87
C LYS A 158 -4.26 7.85 10.08
N LYS A 159 -3.91 8.27 11.28
CA LYS A 159 -4.35 7.61 12.52
C LYS A 159 -5.87 7.58 12.67
N GLU A 160 -6.53 8.61 12.18
CA GLU A 160 -8.00 8.74 12.19
C GLU A 160 -8.70 7.61 11.42
N VAL A 161 -8.06 7.07 10.38
CA VAL A 161 -8.57 5.90 9.64
C VAL A 161 -8.69 4.70 10.56
N ILE A 162 -7.64 4.40 11.32
CA ILE A 162 -7.65 3.26 12.24
C ILE A 162 -8.67 3.47 13.36
N HIS A 163 -8.78 4.68 13.90
CA HIS A 163 -9.82 5.01 14.88
C HIS A 163 -11.23 4.80 14.32
N LYS A 164 -11.46 5.17 13.04
CA LYS A 164 -12.76 4.99 12.39
C LYS A 164 -13.08 3.51 12.21
N LEU A 165 -12.10 2.69 11.79
CA LEU A 165 -12.26 1.24 11.67
C LEU A 165 -12.52 0.57 13.03
N ILE A 166 -11.80 0.97 14.09
CA ILE A 166 -12.02 0.45 15.45
C ILE A 166 -13.46 0.73 15.91
N LYS A 167 -13.98 1.93 15.62
CA LYS A 167 -15.33 2.31 15.99
C LYS A 167 -16.39 1.50 15.24
N GLU A 168 -16.16 1.23 13.95
CA GLU A 168 -17.12 0.52 13.10
C GLU A 168 -17.09 -0.99 13.32
N TYR A 169 -15.91 -1.56 13.60
CA TYR A 169 -15.69 -3.00 13.75
C TYR A 169 -15.09 -3.37 15.11
N PRO A 170 -15.78 -3.05 16.23
CA PRO A 170 -15.27 -3.38 17.57
C PRO A 170 -15.10 -4.89 17.80
N GLU A 171 -15.86 -5.72 17.09
CA GLU A 171 -15.80 -7.18 17.11
C GLU A 171 -14.52 -7.76 16.54
N PHE A 172 -13.77 -6.97 15.72
CA PHE A 172 -12.49 -7.42 15.14
C PHE A 172 -11.34 -7.39 16.13
N THR A 173 -11.63 -7.08 17.40
CA THR A 173 -10.61 -7.11 18.46
C THR A 173 -10.00 -8.50 18.62
N ILE A 174 -8.66 -8.58 18.56
CA ILE A 174 -7.90 -9.80 18.76
C ILE A 174 -7.41 -9.84 20.21
N LYS A 175 -7.74 -10.92 20.92
CA LYS A 175 -7.23 -11.24 22.27
C LYS A 175 -6.19 -12.33 22.14
N GLN A 176 -4.97 -11.96 21.84
CA GLN A 176 -3.88 -12.91 21.64
C GLN A 176 -2.62 -12.47 22.39
N HIS A 177 -1.94 -13.46 23.00
CA HIS A 177 -0.57 -13.29 23.45
C HIS A 177 0.37 -13.55 22.27
N THR A 178 1.32 -12.66 22.07
CA THR A 178 2.29 -12.73 20.98
C THR A 178 3.70 -12.80 21.54
N LEU A 179 4.52 -13.68 20.99
CA LEU A 179 5.93 -13.76 21.34
C LEU A 179 6.72 -12.69 20.57
N ILE A 180 7.23 -11.70 21.28
CA ILE A 180 8.07 -10.62 20.70
C ILE A 180 9.41 -10.67 21.43
N ASP A 181 10.49 -10.82 20.67
CA ASP A 181 11.87 -10.92 21.20
C ASP A 181 12.00 -11.93 22.36
N GLY A 182 11.37 -13.10 22.20
CA GLY A 182 11.39 -14.17 23.20
C GLY A 182 10.53 -13.95 24.44
N LYS A 183 9.73 -12.88 24.49
CA LYS A 183 8.82 -12.57 25.59
C LYS A 183 7.37 -12.68 25.16
N LEU A 184 6.54 -13.29 25.99
CA LEU A 184 5.10 -13.32 25.78
C LEU A 184 4.51 -11.95 26.15
N VAL A 185 3.98 -11.25 25.15
CA VAL A 185 3.44 -9.89 25.28
C VAL A 185 1.96 -9.89 24.92
N THR A 186 1.15 -9.24 25.76
CA THR A 186 -0.23 -8.89 25.41
C THR A 186 -0.22 -7.49 24.80
N ARG A 187 -0.64 -7.37 23.55
CA ARG A 187 -0.76 -6.07 22.88
C ARG A 187 -2.15 -5.52 23.05
N ASN A 188 -2.21 -4.22 23.32
CA ASN A 188 -3.44 -3.44 23.17
C ASN A 188 -3.65 -3.11 21.69
N HIS A 189 -4.87 -2.75 21.29
CA HIS A 189 -5.17 -2.29 19.92
C HIS A 189 -4.82 -3.30 18.83
N MET A 190 -4.94 -4.60 19.09
CA MET A 190 -4.88 -5.62 18.04
C MET A 190 -6.26 -5.82 17.45
N TYR A 191 -6.35 -5.63 16.11
CA TYR A 191 -7.60 -5.76 15.36
C TYR A 191 -7.37 -6.51 14.06
N ASN A 192 -8.34 -7.32 13.65
CA ASN A 192 -8.28 -8.17 12.44
C ASN A 192 -8.60 -7.40 11.16
N PHE A 193 -7.99 -6.22 10.96
CA PHE A 193 -8.21 -5.39 9.78
C PHE A 193 -7.46 -5.89 8.55
N PHE A 194 -6.38 -6.64 8.73
CA PHE A 194 -5.59 -7.25 7.67
C PHE A 194 -5.77 -8.77 7.73
N ASP A 195 -6.92 -9.25 7.28
CA ASP A 195 -7.20 -10.69 7.18
C ASP A 195 -7.36 -11.09 5.71
N THR A 196 -7.33 -12.38 5.47
CA THR A 196 -7.68 -12.94 4.17
C THR A 196 -9.15 -13.33 4.17
N TYR A 197 -9.83 -13.11 3.07
CA TYR A 197 -11.25 -13.42 2.95
C TYR A 197 -11.49 -14.41 1.80
N TRP A 198 -12.15 -15.51 2.11
CA TRP A 198 -12.64 -16.44 1.11
C TRP A 198 -14.16 -16.28 0.95
N ASN A 199 -14.56 -15.83 -0.23
CA ASN A 199 -15.96 -15.74 -0.59
C ASN A 199 -16.47 -17.13 -1.00
N LYS A 200 -17.43 -17.68 -0.25
CA LYS A 200 -17.97 -19.03 -0.47
C LYS A 200 -18.81 -19.11 -1.74
N ASP A 201 -19.46 -18.01 -2.15
CA ASP A 201 -20.45 -17.99 -3.23
C ASP A 201 -19.78 -18.02 -4.60
N ASP A 202 -18.79 -17.13 -4.82
CA ASP A 202 -18.03 -17.05 -6.07
C ASP A 202 -16.70 -17.80 -6.02
N LYS A 203 -16.32 -18.35 -4.85
CA LYS A 203 -15.07 -19.08 -4.58
C LYS A 203 -13.82 -18.25 -4.81
N THR A 204 -13.92 -16.92 -4.71
CA THR A 204 -12.78 -16.01 -4.82
C THR A 204 -12.07 -15.86 -3.48
N TYR A 205 -10.77 -15.56 -3.57
CA TYR A 205 -9.91 -15.31 -2.42
C TYR A 205 -9.39 -13.88 -2.47
N THR A 206 -9.57 -13.14 -1.38
CA THR A 206 -9.10 -11.77 -1.23
C THR A 206 -7.90 -11.74 -0.27
N GLY A 207 -6.79 -11.17 -0.71
CA GLY A 207 -5.61 -10.95 0.12
C GLY A 207 -5.84 -9.88 1.20
N GLU A 208 -4.95 -9.83 2.19
CA GLU A 208 -5.10 -9.01 3.40
C GLU A 208 -5.12 -7.50 3.11
N ASP A 209 -4.37 -7.05 2.12
CA ASP A 209 -4.30 -5.66 1.69
C ASP A 209 -5.61 -5.21 1.02
N PHE A 210 -6.17 -6.06 0.16
CA PHE A 210 -7.45 -5.80 -0.49
C PHE A 210 -8.62 -5.90 0.48
N TYR A 211 -8.55 -6.80 1.45
CA TYR A 211 -9.54 -6.88 2.52
C TYR A 211 -9.55 -5.60 3.36
N PHE A 212 -8.38 -5.10 3.75
CA PHE A 212 -8.26 -3.79 4.41
C PHE A 212 -8.88 -2.66 3.59
N CYS A 213 -8.59 -2.61 2.28
CA CYS A 213 -9.18 -1.62 1.38
C CYS A 213 -10.72 -1.73 1.33
N LYS A 214 -11.27 -2.97 1.33
CA LYS A 214 -12.71 -3.22 1.38
C LYS A 214 -13.34 -2.66 2.65
N LEU A 215 -12.71 -2.87 3.81
CA LEU A 215 -13.18 -2.30 5.09
C LEU A 215 -13.17 -0.78 5.05
N CYS A 216 -12.09 -0.17 4.54
CA CYS A 216 -11.98 1.28 4.38
C CYS A 216 -13.08 1.86 3.47
N LYS A 217 -13.33 1.22 2.33
CA LYS A 217 -14.39 1.62 1.40
C LYS A 217 -15.77 1.54 2.07
N HIS A 218 -16.05 0.48 2.82
CA HIS A 218 -17.34 0.31 3.53
C HIS A 218 -17.63 1.46 4.50
N VAL A 219 -16.60 1.96 5.19
CA VAL A 219 -16.77 3.13 6.10
C VAL A 219 -16.61 4.48 5.37
N GLY A 220 -16.66 4.49 4.04
CA GLY A 220 -16.63 5.71 3.22
C GLY A 220 -15.27 6.41 3.16
N ILE A 221 -14.17 5.68 3.39
CA ILE A 221 -12.82 6.20 3.20
C ILE A 221 -12.40 6.02 1.74
N LYS A 222 -11.98 7.11 1.10
CA LYS A 222 -11.40 7.09 -0.25
C LYS A 222 -9.90 6.88 -0.19
N MET A 223 -9.38 6.12 -1.15
CA MET A 223 -7.97 5.82 -1.28
C MET A 223 -7.42 6.38 -2.60
N TYR A 224 -6.15 6.78 -2.58
CA TYR A 224 -5.51 7.41 -3.72
C TYR A 224 -4.13 6.78 -3.97
N ALA A 225 -3.83 6.50 -5.23
CA ALA A 225 -2.54 5.99 -5.65
C ALA A 225 -1.69 7.10 -6.26
N LEU A 226 -0.48 7.29 -5.75
CA LEU A 226 0.56 8.11 -6.36
C LEU A 226 1.16 7.33 -7.52
N VAL A 227 1.02 7.83 -8.76
CA VAL A 227 1.34 7.09 -9.97
C VAL A 227 2.52 7.66 -10.76
N ASP A 228 3.00 8.85 -10.42
CA ASP A 228 4.05 9.58 -11.13
C ASP A 228 5.46 9.45 -10.53
N GLU A 229 5.65 8.55 -9.56
CA GLU A 229 6.95 8.27 -8.94
C GLU A 229 7.40 6.82 -9.23
N TYR A 230 8.70 6.66 -9.50
CA TYR A 230 9.30 5.33 -9.67
C TYR A 230 9.50 4.65 -8.32
N ILE A 231 9.11 3.40 -8.23
CA ILE A 231 9.26 2.53 -7.08
C ILE A 231 9.86 1.18 -7.51
N SER A 232 10.64 0.55 -6.66
CA SER A 232 11.24 -0.75 -6.97
C SER A 232 10.87 -1.81 -5.93
N HIS A 233 10.47 -2.96 -6.44
CA HIS A 233 10.17 -4.16 -5.69
C HIS A 233 11.32 -5.18 -5.91
N HIS A 234 12.02 -5.53 -4.85
CA HIS A 234 13.24 -6.33 -4.93
C HIS A 234 12.97 -7.80 -4.62
N GLY A 235 13.53 -8.67 -5.44
CA GLY A 235 13.59 -10.11 -5.27
C GLY A 235 14.96 -10.59 -5.77
N GLU A 236 15.00 -11.68 -6.51
CA GLU A 236 16.17 -12.09 -7.28
C GLU A 236 16.52 -11.07 -8.36
N TYR A 237 15.54 -10.30 -8.79
CA TYR A 237 15.63 -9.18 -9.72
C TYR A 237 14.95 -7.93 -9.11
N SER A 238 15.38 -6.74 -9.54
CA SER A 238 14.75 -5.48 -9.13
C SER A 238 13.69 -5.05 -10.16
N TYR A 239 12.43 -5.21 -9.81
CA TYR A 239 11.30 -4.78 -10.63
C TYR A 239 11.02 -3.32 -10.35
N THR A 240 11.39 -2.42 -11.27
CA THR A 240 11.22 -0.98 -11.14
C THR A 240 10.17 -0.50 -12.11
N GLY A 241 9.31 0.39 -11.67
CA GLY A 241 8.29 0.97 -12.54
C GLY A 241 7.59 2.16 -11.93
N ARG A 242 6.83 2.80 -12.79
CA ARG A 242 5.92 3.89 -12.47
C ARG A 242 4.59 3.60 -13.15
N LEU A 243 3.51 3.53 -12.38
CA LEU A 243 2.22 3.14 -12.94
C LEU A 243 1.75 4.08 -14.06
N LEU A 244 2.14 5.35 -14.01
CA LEU A 244 1.82 6.33 -15.06
C LEU A 244 2.30 5.89 -16.47
N ASP A 245 3.36 5.08 -16.57
CA ASP A 245 3.87 4.57 -17.85
C ASP A 245 2.94 3.53 -18.50
N GLU A 246 1.94 3.04 -17.76
CA GLU A 246 0.93 2.11 -18.27
C GLU A 246 -0.30 2.82 -18.85
N PHE A 247 -0.43 4.13 -18.67
CA PHE A 247 -1.57 4.88 -19.12
C PHE A 247 -1.40 5.30 -20.59
N LYS A 248 -2.40 4.99 -21.42
CA LYS A 248 -2.46 5.50 -22.80
C LYS A 248 -2.87 6.96 -22.75
N LYS A 249 -2.07 7.84 -23.36
CA LYS A 249 -2.42 9.25 -23.55
C LYS A 249 -3.47 9.34 -24.66
N THR A 250 -4.69 9.71 -24.32
CA THR A 250 -5.70 10.19 -25.25
C THR A 250 -5.86 11.70 -25.05
N ASP A 251 -6.24 12.45 -26.09
CA ASP A 251 -6.26 13.93 -26.09
C ASP A 251 -7.14 14.58 -25.00
N SER A 252 -7.96 13.82 -24.27
CA SER A 252 -8.85 14.33 -23.22
C SER A 252 -8.98 13.48 -21.97
N SER A 253 -8.46 12.24 -21.96
CA SER A 253 -8.53 11.33 -20.81
C SER A 253 -7.37 10.34 -20.81
N THR A 254 -6.95 9.90 -19.63
CA THR A 254 -5.94 8.86 -19.46
C THR A 254 -6.66 7.53 -19.26
N GLN A 255 -6.43 6.55 -20.14
CA GLN A 255 -6.96 5.19 -20.01
C GLN A 255 -5.89 4.25 -19.46
N ILE A 256 -6.29 3.30 -18.64
CA ILE A 256 -5.43 2.23 -18.13
C ILE A 256 -5.64 0.99 -19.01
N ASP A 257 -4.55 0.32 -19.40
CA ASP A 257 -4.65 -0.98 -20.09
C ASP A 257 -5.31 -2.00 -19.15
N GLY A 258 -6.46 -2.57 -19.55
CA GLY A 258 -7.26 -3.48 -18.72
C GLY A 258 -6.53 -4.75 -18.25
N LYS A 259 -5.39 -5.10 -18.90
CA LYS A 259 -4.51 -6.19 -18.44
C LYS A 259 -3.61 -5.82 -17.27
N THR A 260 -3.46 -4.52 -16.98
CA THR A 260 -2.61 -4.00 -15.88
C THR A 260 -3.35 -3.97 -14.55
N ILE A 261 -4.68 -4.04 -14.60
CA ILE A 261 -5.57 -4.03 -13.45
C ILE A 261 -6.32 -5.35 -13.44
N ASN A 262 -6.18 -6.14 -12.38
CA ASN A 262 -7.00 -7.34 -12.20
C ASN A 262 -8.46 -6.92 -11.98
N SER A 263 -9.28 -7.01 -13.04
CA SER A 263 -10.71 -6.71 -13.02
C SER A 263 -11.57 -7.88 -12.51
N ASP A 264 -10.97 -9.03 -12.19
CA ASP A 264 -11.69 -10.30 -12.00
C ASP A 264 -12.28 -10.51 -10.60
N ILE A 265 -12.65 -9.45 -9.88
CA ILE A 265 -13.43 -9.59 -8.64
C ILE A 265 -14.57 -8.59 -8.66
N ASP A 266 -15.79 -9.10 -8.67
CA ASP A 266 -17.06 -8.36 -8.63
C ASP A 266 -17.09 -7.36 -7.45
N PRO A 267 -17.25 -6.04 -7.69
CA PRO A 267 -17.31 -5.03 -6.64
C PRO A 267 -18.59 -5.06 -5.81
N ASN A 268 -19.59 -5.89 -6.14
CA ASN A 268 -20.94 -5.80 -5.58
C ASN A 268 -21.31 -6.86 -4.52
N SER A 269 -20.41 -7.65 -3.97
CA SER A 269 -20.80 -8.53 -2.85
C SER A 269 -20.99 -7.73 -1.55
N SER A 270 -22.25 -7.53 -1.18
CA SER A 270 -22.70 -6.75 -0.01
C SER A 270 -22.52 -7.45 1.35
N ASP A 271 -21.83 -8.57 1.44
CA ASP A 271 -21.79 -9.42 2.64
C ASP A 271 -20.53 -9.25 3.48
N ILE A 272 -20.40 -8.07 4.13
CA ILE A 272 -19.38 -7.89 5.21
C ILE A 272 -19.99 -8.15 6.60
N ALA A 273 -21.30 -8.22 6.76
CA ALA A 273 -21.96 -8.01 8.04
C ALA A 273 -22.71 -9.21 8.60
N LYS A 274 -22.37 -10.46 8.33
CA LYS A 274 -22.96 -11.60 9.06
C LYS A 274 -22.12 -12.87 8.90
N SER A 275 -21.09 -13.01 9.71
CA SER A 275 -20.66 -14.34 10.20
C SER A 275 -19.75 -14.20 11.41
#